data_596e13e4ac7e0b62c8f8142110dc97a0
#
_entry.id   596e13e4ac7e0b62c8f8142110dc97a0
#
_cell.length_a   1.000
_cell.length_b   1.000
_cell.length_c   1.000
_cell.angle_alpha   90.00
_cell.angle_beta   90.00
_cell.angle_gamma   90.00
#
_symmetry.space_group_name_H-M   'P 1'
#
loop_
_entity.id
_entity.type
_entity.pdbx_description
1 polymer ?
#
loop_
_entity_poly.entity_id
_entity_poly.type
_entity_poly.pdbx_seq_one_letter_code
_entity_poly.pdbx_strand_id
1 'polypeptide(L)'
;MSPLLELRAVSKRFGGLTANEDVSFDVAKGQIVGLIGPNGAGKTTLFNCVAGSSAPSDGTIRLNGELISGHTPEKCARAGVGRTFQIARTFHGMTALENVLTGALLRERRVPRARERAHAWLAFVHLERFADKPARTMTISEQRRLAVARALATEPTLLLMDEVMAGLNPSEVREMVGVVLDIQRKGIACLIVEHVLEGIMPIADKIVVLERGRKIAEGTPAAVQADPVVISAYLGDD
;
A
#
# COMPACT_ATOMS: atom_id res chain seq x y z
N MET A 1 2.79 19.97 -11.52
CA MET A 1 2.50 19.81 -10.08
C MET A 1 3.60 18.95 -9.48
N SER A 2 4.11 19.28 -8.29
CA SER A 2 5.12 18.46 -7.63
C SER A 2 4.49 17.12 -7.22
N PRO A 3 5.21 15.99 -7.40
CA PRO A 3 4.72 14.69 -6.98
C PRO A 3 4.56 14.61 -5.46
N LEU A 4 3.68 13.71 -4.99
CA LEU A 4 3.50 13.41 -3.57
C LEU A 4 4.64 12.54 -3.06
N LEU A 5 4.91 11.42 -3.75
CA LEU A 5 6.01 10.51 -3.46
C LEU A 5 7.00 10.55 -4.62
N GLU A 6 8.28 10.64 -4.30
CA GLU A 6 9.37 10.60 -5.27
C GLU A 6 10.39 9.55 -4.86
N LEU A 7 10.68 8.62 -5.76
CA LEU A 7 11.82 7.71 -5.67
C LEU A 7 12.84 8.11 -6.73
N ARG A 8 14.11 8.27 -6.32
CA ARG A 8 15.20 8.62 -7.23
C ARG A 8 16.38 7.67 -6.99
N ALA A 9 16.70 6.86 -8.01
CA ALA A 9 17.81 5.91 -8.03
C ALA A 9 17.85 4.99 -6.79
N VAL A 10 16.67 4.57 -6.29
CA VAL A 10 16.56 3.79 -5.06
C VAL A 10 17.11 2.39 -5.28
N SER A 11 18.15 2.05 -4.51
CA SER A 11 18.76 0.73 -4.52
C SER A 11 18.73 0.13 -3.13
N LYS A 12 18.55 -1.20 -3.06
CA LYS A 12 18.61 -1.96 -1.80
C LYS A 12 19.41 -3.22 -1.96
N ARG A 13 20.45 -3.37 -1.14
CA ARG A 13 21.31 -4.54 -1.09
C ARG A 13 21.22 -5.20 0.28
N PHE A 14 21.32 -6.53 0.30
CA PHE A 14 21.41 -7.36 1.49
C PHE A 14 22.64 -8.24 1.33
N GLY A 15 23.77 -7.87 1.96
CA GLY A 15 25.06 -8.53 1.69
C GLY A 15 25.41 -8.48 0.20
N GLY A 16 25.61 -9.63 -0.42
CA GLY A 16 25.89 -9.74 -1.86
C GLY A 16 24.67 -9.72 -2.79
N LEU A 17 23.44 -9.73 -2.24
CA LEU A 17 22.20 -9.73 -3.03
C LEU A 17 21.69 -8.30 -3.26
N THR A 18 21.53 -7.89 -4.51
CA THR A 18 20.84 -6.65 -4.89
C THR A 18 19.36 -6.95 -5.10
N ALA A 19 18.51 -6.47 -4.18
CA ALA A 19 17.06 -6.68 -4.24
C ALA A 19 16.33 -5.60 -5.04
N ASN A 20 16.86 -4.36 -5.05
CA ASN A 20 16.43 -3.28 -5.95
C ASN A 20 17.65 -2.52 -6.45
N GLU A 21 17.61 -2.08 -7.70
CA GLU A 21 18.70 -1.38 -8.36
C GLU A 21 18.15 -0.21 -9.19
N ASP A 22 18.55 1.00 -8.82
CA ASP A 22 18.27 2.26 -9.55
C ASP A 22 16.77 2.48 -9.85
N VAL A 23 15.89 2.18 -8.90
CA VAL A 23 14.44 2.32 -9.11
C VAL A 23 14.03 3.77 -8.92
N SER A 24 13.46 4.37 -9.98
CA SER A 24 12.97 5.75 -9.98
C SER A 24 11.56 5.83 -10.56
N PHE A 25 10.62 6.40 -9.82
CA PHE A 25 9.27 6.77 -10.26
C PHE A 25 8.62 7.74 -9.27
N ASP A 26 7.48 8.28 -9.66
CA ASP A 26 6.71 9.24 -8.87
C ASP A 26 5.29 8.77 -8.65
N VAL A 27 4.67 9.23 -7.55
CA VAL A 27 3.22 9.12 -7.31
C VAL A 27 2.66 10.52 -7.10
N ALA A 28 1.64 10.90 -7.87
CA ALA A 28 0.95 12.18 -7.71
C ALA A 28 -0.06 12.15 -6.54
N LYS A 29 -0.50 13.31 -6.07
CA LYS A 29 -1.58 13.39 -5.06
C LYS A 29 -2.87 12.76 -5.60
N GLY A 30 -3.50 11.91 -4.80
CA GLY A 30 -4.74 11.23 -5.15
C GLY A 30 -4.60 10.22 -6.32
N GLN A 31 -3.38 9.83 -6.69
CA GLN A 31 -3.13 8.87 -7.74
C GLN A 31 -3.10 7.44 -7.19
N ILE A 32 -3.68 6.50 -7.93
CA ILE A 32 -3.50 5.06 -7.70
C ILE A 32 -2.38 4.56 -8.63
N VAL A 33 -1.28 4.10 -8.03
CA VAL A 33 -0.16 3.48 -8.73
C VAL A 33 -0.08 2.00 -8.37
N GLY A 34 -0.18 1.13 -9.36
CA GLY A 34 0.06 -0.29 -9.22
C GLY A 34 1.56 -0.61 -9.35
N LEU A 35 2.12 -1.36 -8.44
CA LEU A 35 3.48 -1.88 -8.50
C LEU A 35 3.40 -3.39 -8.71
N ILE A 36 3.68 -3.83 -9.93
CA ILE A 36 3.54 -5.22 -10.34
C ILE A 36 4.88 -5.84 -10.77
N GLY A 37 4.89 -7.13 -11.01
CA GLY A 37 6.07 -7.88 -11.46
C GLY A 37 6.07 -9.29 -10.89
N PRO A 38 6.90 -10.20 -11.41
CA PRO A 38 6.98 -11.59 -10.95
C PRO A 38 7.41 -11.70 -9.47
N ASN A 39 7.30 -12.93 -8.93
CA ASN A 39 7.79 -13.21 -7.58
C ASN A 39 9.31 -12.98 -7.50
N GLY A 40 9.77 -12.36 -6.42
CA GLY A 40 11.19 -12.01 -6.28
C GLY A 40 11.63 -10.73 -7.02
N ALA A 41 10.73 -10.03 -7.73
CA ALA A 41 11.06 -8.79 -8.46
C ALA A 41 11.49 -7.60 -7.59
N GLY A 42 11.43 -7.71 -6.25
CA GLY A 42 11.84 -6.64 -5.35
C GLY A 42 10.73 -5.72 -4.86
N LYS A 43 9.45 -5.98 -5.20
CA LYS A 43 8.28 -5.15 -4.84
C LYS A 43 8.17 -4.90 -3.33
N THR A 44 8.14 -5.96 -2.53
CA THR A 44 8.05 -5.86 -1.06
C THR A 44 9.27 -5.17 -0.45
N THR A 45 10.46 -5.36 -1.04
CA THR A 45 11.67 -4.65 -0.60
C THR A 45 11.56 -3.15 -0.81
N LEU A 46 11.09 -2.73 -1.98
CA LEU A 46 10.87 -1.32 -2.29
C LEU A 46 9.80 -0.70 -1.36
N PHE A 47 8.69 -1.42 -1.12
CA PHE A 47 7.67 -1.04 -0.15
C PHE A 47 8.24 -0.84 1.26
N ASN A 48 9.13 -1.75 1.68
CA ASN A 48 9.80 -1.66 2.98
C ASN A 48 10.68 -0.41 3.07
N CYS A 49 11.31 0.00 1.96
CA CYS A 49 12.11 1.24 1.92
C CYS A 49 11.21 2.48 2.06
N VAL A 50 10.07 2.54 1.36
CA VAL A 50 9.11 3.65 1.47
C VAL A 50 8.47 3.72 2.86
N ALA A 51 8.15 2.57 3.44
CA ALA A 51 7.52 2.48 4.77
C ALA A 51 8.50 2.68 5.95
N GLY A 52 9.80 2.83 5.68
CA GLY A 52 10.83 2.99 6.71
C GLY A 52 11.19 1.70 7.46
N SER A 53 10.68 0.54 7.02
CA SER A 53 11.01 -0.76 7.61
C SER A 53 12.43 -1.23 7.23
N SER A 54 13.00 -0.66 6.18
CA SER A 54 14.37 -0.90 5.73
C SER A 54 14.90 0.38 5.07
N ALA A 55 16.07 0.86 5.46
CA ALA A 55 16.69 1.99 4.77
C ALA A 55 17.14 1.56 3.37
N PRO A 56 16.99 2.38 2.31
CA PRO A 56 17.65 2.14 1.05
C PRO A 56 19.17 2.13 1.22
N SER A 57 19.88 1.38 0.36
CA SER A 57 21.34 1.37 0.34
C SER A 57 21.89 2.59 -0.42
N ASP A 58 21.19 3.02 -1.47
CA ASP A 58 21.47 4.21 -2.27
C ASP A 58 20.17 4.86 -2.74
N GLY A 59 20.27 6.09 -3.23
CA GLY A 59 19.14 6.85 -3.74
C GLY A 59 18.36 7.57 -2.65
N THR A 60 17.28 8.23 -3.06
CA THR A 60 16.43 9.03 -2.16
C THR A 60 14.96 8.75 -2.33
N ILE A 61 14.21 8.83 -1.22
CA ILE A 61 12.75 8.76 -1.16
C ILE A 61 12.26 10.03 -0.49
N ARG A 62 11.36 10.75 -1.16
CA ARG A 62 10.75 11.97 -0.62
C ARG A 62 9.23 11.84 -0.59
N LEU A 63 8.61 12.37 0.45
CA LEU A 63 7.16 12.51 0.58
C LEU A 63 6.82 13.99 0.77
N ASN A 64 5.98 14.57 -0.08
CA ASN A 64 5.70 16.02 -0.09
C ASN A 64 6.97 16.89 -0.14
N GLY A 65 8.02 16.43 -0.83
CA GLY A 65 9.31 17.11 -0.89
C GLY A 65 10.24 16.85 0.31
N GLU A 66 9.73 16.33 1.43
CA GLU A 66 10.53 15.95 2.60
C GLU A 66 11.27 14.63 2.37
N LEU A 67 12.56 14.59 2.73
CA LEU A 67 13.36 13.36 2.67
C LEU A 67 12.93 12.40 3.78
N ILE A 68 12.44 11.22 3.38
CA ILE A 68 12.06 10.15 4.30
C ILE A 68 12.96 8.91 4.23
N SER A 69 13.96 8.90 3.34
CA SER A 69 14.95 7.82 3.25
C SER A 69 15.59 7.56 4.61
N GLY A 70 15.57 6.30 5.06
CA GLY A 70 16.15 5.92 6.34
C GLY A 70 15.35 6.35 7.59
N HIS A 71 14.18 6.95 7.43
CA HIS A 71 13.25 7.16 8.55
C HIS A 71 12.79 5.81 9.12
N THR A 72 12.51 5.78 10.42
CA THR A 72 11.82 4.64 11.05
C THR A 72 10.36 4.58 10.62
N PRO A 73 9.70 3.41 10.71
CA PRO A 73 8.27 3.29 10.37
C PRO A 73 7.39 4.30 11.10
N GLU A 74 7.69 4.62 12.36
CA GLU A 74 6.97 5.63 13.12
C GLU A 74 7.13 7.02 12.51
N LYS A 75 8.35 7.41 12.11
CA LYS A 75 8.59 8.70 11.46
C LYS A 75 7.91 8.79 10.11
N CYS A 76 7.94 7.70 9.31
CA CYS A 76 7.20 7.62 8.04
C CYS A 76 5.69 7.77 8.26
N ALA A 77 5.11 7.10 9.28
CA ALA A 77 3.69 7.23 9.62
C ALA A 77 3.34 8.66 10.04
N ARG A 78 4.19 9.33 10.83
CA ARG A 78 4.00 10.74 11.20
C ARG A 78 4.11 11.68 10.00
N ALA A 79 4.97 11.36 9.04
CA ALA A 79 5.11 12.11 7.78
C ALA A 79 3.90 11.93 6.83
N GLY A 80 3.05 10.91 7.06
CA GLY A 80 1.84 10.69 6.27
C GLY A 80 1.86 9.42 5.42
N VAL A 81 2.74 8.45 5.69
CA VAL A 81 2.72 7.13 5.07
C VAL A 81 1.86 6.18 5.90
N GLY A 82 0.71 5.75 5.39
CA GLY A 82 -0.06 4.63 5.94
C GLY A 82 0.37 3.32 5.27
N ARG A 83 0.28 2.19 5.98
CA ARG A 83 0.63 0.88 5.41
C ARG A 83 -0.31 -0.22 5.87
N THR A 84 -0.74 -1.06 4.94
CA THR A 84 -1.26 -2.40 5.21
C THR A 84 -0.13 -3.44 5.10
N PHE A 85 -0.38 -4.66 5.56
CA PHE A 85 0.57 -5.77 5.45
C PHE A 85 -0.09 -6.92 4.69
N GLN A 86 0.67 -7.66 3.91
CA GLN A 86 0.25 -8.82 3.13
C GLN A 86 -0.56 -9.83 3.97
N ILE A 87 -0.06 -10.18 5.16
CA ILE A 87 -0.87 -10.85 6.17
C ILE A 87 -1.50 -9.76 7.01
N ALA A 88 -2.84 -9.69 7.06
CA ALA A 88 -3.54 -8.72 7.91
C ALA A 88 -3.09 -8.90 9.37
N ARG A 89 -2.06 -8.13 9.78
CA ARG A 89 -1.53 -8.15 11.15
C ARG A 89 -2.52 -7.45 12.08
N THR A 90 -3.73 -7.99 12.15
CA THR A 90 -4.72 -7.51 13.13
C THR A 90 -4.32 -7.96 14.53
N PHE A 91 -4.63 -7.14 15.52
CA PHE A 91 -4.47 -7.53 16.92
C PHE A 91 -5.61 -8.50 17.27
N HIS A 92 -5.31 -9.79 17.23
CA HIS A 92 -6.29 -10.89 17.32
C HIS A 92 -7.10 -10.88 18.62
N GLY A 93 -6.51 -10.40 19.72
CA GLY A 93 -7.17 -10.27 21.03
C GLY A 93 -8.02 -9.01 21.20
N MET A 94 -8.06 -8.14 20.18
CA MET A 94 -8.81 -6.88 20.18
C MET A 94 -10.03 -6.98 19.27
N THR A 95 -11.05 -6.16 19.54
CA THR A 95 -12.19 -5.95 18.64
C THR A 95 -11.76 -5.20 17.37
N ALA A 96 -12.64 -5.15 16.36
CA ALA A 96 -12.40 -4.35 15.16
C ALA A 96 -12.21 -2.87 15.51
N LEU A 97 -13.03 -2.32 16.39
CA LEU A 97 -12.92 -0.94 16.84
C LEU A 97 -11.59 -0.65 17.55
N GLU A 98 -11.18 -1.52 18.46
CA GLU A 98 -9.91 -1.37 19.18
C GLU A 98 -8.69 -1.44 18.23
N ASN A 99 -8.76 -2.31 17.21
CA ASN A 99 -7.74 -2.34 16.15
C ASN A 99 -7.61 -1.00 15.42
N VAL A 100 -8.72 -0.40 15.00
CA VAL A 100 -8.69 0.90 14.29
C VAL A 100 -8.32 2.04 15.23
N LEU A 101 -8.76 1.98 16.49
CA LEU A 101 -8.42 2.96 17.53
C LEU A 101 -6.90 3.11 17.69
N THR A 102 -6.12 2.01 17.58
CA THR A 102 -4.65 2.09 17.67
C THR A 102 -4.05 3.02 16.62
N GLY A 103 -4.60 3.03 15.40
CA GLY A 103 -4.19 3.94 14.32
C GLY A 103 -4.63 5.38 14.60
N ALA A 104 -5.87 5.58 15.07
CA ALA A 104 -6.43 6.89 15.34
C ALA A 104 -5.66 7.63 16.47
N LEU A 105 -5.14 6.92 17.45
CA LEU A 105 -4.35 7.49 18.55
C LEU A 105 -3.01 8.10 18.11
N LEU A 106 -2.54 7.81 16.89
CA LEU A 106 -1.37 8.49 16.33
C LEU A 106 -1.61 10.00 16.13
N ARG A 107 -2.84 10.38 15.79
CA ARG A 107 -3.25 11.74 15.44
C ARG A 107 -4.09 12.42 16.52
N GLU A 108 -4.89 11.66 17.27
CA GLU A 108 -5.78 12.19 18.31
C GLU A 108 -5.51 11.49 19.64
N ARG A 109 -5.00 12.25 20.61
CA ARG A 109 -4.65 11.72 21.94
C ARG A 109 -5.86 11.57 22.87
N ARG A 110 -6.96 12.24 22.59
CA ARG A 110 -8.19 12.16 23.39
C ARG A 110 -8.97 10.91 22.97
N VAL A 111 -8.97 9.90 23.84
CA VAL A 111 -9.55 8.57 23.57
C VAL A 111 -10.99 8.66 23.03
N PRO A 112 -11.92 9.49 23.61
CA PRO A 112 -13.28 9.56 23.05
C PRO A 112 -13.30 10.01 21.59
N ARG A 113 -12.52 11.05 21.22
CA ARG A 113 -12.43 11.53 19.84
C ARG A 113 -11.74 10.53 18.90
N ALA A 114 -10.68 9.88 19.39
CA ALA A 114 -10.02 8.82 18.61
C ALA A 114 -10.99 7.66 18.33
N ARG A 115 -11.87 7.32 19.29
CA ARG A 115 -12.91 6.29 19.14
C ARG A 115 -13.96 6.70 18.10
N GLU A 116 -14.41 7.94 18.09
CA GLU A 116 -15.33 8.47 17.07
C GLU A 116 -14.72 8.37 15.67
N ARG A 117 -13.45 8.76 15.51
CA ARG A 117 -12.72 8.61 14.24
C ARG A 117 -12.57 7.13 13.84
N ALA A 118 -12.29 6.24 14.79
CA ALA A 118 -12.19 4.81 14.51
C ALA A 118 -13.54 4.24 14.03
N HIS A 119 -14.66 4.64 14.61
CA HIS A 119 -16.00 4.27 14.12
C HIS A 119 -16.24 4.78 12.69
N ALA A 120 -15.87 6.04 12.39
CA ALA A 120 -16.02 6.59 11.05
C ALA A 120 -15.19 5.81 10.00
N TRP A 121 -13.97 5.37 10.35
CA TRP A 121 -13.15 4.55 9.45
C TRP A 121 -13.66 3.11 9.31
N LEU A 122 -14.28 2.53 10.35
CA LEU A 122 -14.98 1.24 10.22
C LEU A 122 -16.18 1.35 9.27
N ALA A 123 -16.98 2.42 9.39
CA ALA A 123 -18.10 2.67 8.49
C ALA A 123 -17.61 2.86 7.04
N PHE A 124 -16.50 3.60 6.85
CA PHE A 124 -15.90 3.83 5.53
C PHE A 124 -15.51 2.53 4.80
N VAL A 125 -15.07 1.50 5.53
CA VAL A 125 -14.73 0.21 4.94
C VAL A 125 -15.86 -0.83 5.08
N HIS A 126 -17.09 -0.41 5.41
CA HIS A 126 -18.29 -1.24 5.57
C HIS A 126 -18.15 -2.31 6.67
N LEU A 127 -17.53 -1.94 7.79
CA LEU A 127 -17.34 -2.81 8.96
C LEU A 127 -18.00 -2.26 10.25
N GLU A 128 -18.84 -1.24 10.17
CA GLU A 128 -19.47 -0.59 11.33
C GLU A 128 -20.25 -1.58 12.22
N ARG A 129 -20.98 -2.50 11.62
CA ARG A 129 -21.75 -3.53 12.33
C ARG A 129 -20.88 -4.55 13.07
N PHE A 130 -19.59 -4.58 12.77
CA PHE A 130 -18.62 -5.49 13.34
C PHE A 130 -17.68 -4.82 14.35
N ALA A 131 -17.99 -3.59 14.79
CA ALA A 131 -17.12 -2.80 15.68
C ALA A 131 -16.68 -3.60 16.92
N ASP A 132 -17.59 -4.33 17.55
CA ASP A 132 -17.32 -5.11 18.76
C ASP A 132 -16.90 -6.57 18.48
N LYS A 133 -16.83 -6.98 17.19
CA LYS A 133 -16.43 -8.33 16.81
C LYS A 133 -14.92 -8.52 17.04
N PRO A 134 -14.49 -9.59 17.74
CA PRO A 134 -13.07 -9.90 17.87
C PRO A 134 -12.42 -10.15 16.51
N ALA A 135 -11.27 -9.51 16.25
CA ALA A 135 -10.62 -9.59 14.93
C ALA A 135 -10.28 -11.04 14.50
N ARG A 136 -9.99 -11.93 15.45
CA ARG A 136 -9.73 -13.35 15.19
C ARG A 136 -10.90 -14.12 14.59
N THR A 137 -12.15 -13.63 14.76
CA THR A 137 -13.37 -14.29 14.26
C THR A 137 -13.86 -13.71 12.95
N MET A 138 -13.15 -12.71 12.41
CA MET A 138 -13.48 -12.08 11.15
C MET A 138 -13.01 -12.94 9.97
N THR A 139 -13.73 -12.88 8.85
CA THR A 139 -13.31 -13.51 7.59
C THR A 139 -12.05 -12.85 7.04
N ILE A 140 -11.39 -13.48 6.07
CA ILE A 140 -10.19 -12.91 5.40
C ILE A 140 -10.52 -11.54 4.81
N SER A 141 -11.64 -11.41 4.11
CA SER A 141 -12.11 -10.15 3.52
C SER A 141 -12.34 -9.07 4.59
N GLU A 142 -13.03 -9.39 5.69
CA GLU A 142 -13.23 -8.48 6.81
C GLU A 142 -11.90 -8.04 7.43
N GLN A 143 -10.95 -8.97 7.63
CA GLN A 143 -9.62 -8.65 8.19
C GLN A 143 -8.79 -7.75 7.25
N ARG A 144 -8.87 -7.94 5.92
CA ARG A 144 -8.23 -7.08 4.93
C ARG A 144 -8.79 -5.66 5.02
N ARG A 145 -10.11 -5.50 5.03
CA ARG A 145 -10.77 -4.19 5.19
C ARG A 145 -10.46 -3.55 6.54
N LEU A 146 -10.39 -4.35 7.62
CA LEU A 146 -9.97 -3.87 8.94
C LEU A 146 -8.54 -3.33 8.93
N ALA A 147 -7.61 -4.02 8.26
CA ALA A 147 -6.23 -3.55 8.11
C ALA A 147 -6.16 -2.21 7.35
N VAL A 148 -6.99 -2.05 6.30
CA VAL A 148 -7.14 -0.79 5.57
C VAL A 148 -7.69 0.31 6.48
N ALA A 149 -8.78 0.06 7.23
CA ALA A 149 -9.35 1.02 8.17
C ALA A 149 -8.35 1.49 9.22
N ARG A 150 -7.56 0.56 9.78
CA ARG A 150 -6.51 0.88 10.75
C ARG A 150 -5.41 1.76 10.14
N ALA A 151 -4.99 1.48 8.90
CA ALA A 151 -4.02 2.30 8.20
C ALA A 151 -4.57 3.69 7.88
N LEU A 152 -5.83 3.80 7.45
CA LEU A 152 -6.52 5.07 7.19
C LEU A 152 -6.70 5.92 8.46
N ALA A 153 -6.88 5.28 9.61
CA ALA A 153 -7.01 5.97 10.89
C ALA A 153 -5.74 6.73 11.31
N THR A 154 -4.59 6.44 10.69
CA THR A 154 -3.37 7.26 10.84
C THR A 154 -3.41 8.55 10.01
N GLU A 155 -4.50 8.82 9.28
CA GLU A 155 -4.70 9.98 8.39
C GLU A 155 -3.53 10.15 7.39
N PRO A 156 -3.26 9.15 6.54
CA PRO A 156 -2.15 9.20 5.62
C PRO A 156 -2.46 10.09 4.41
N THR A 157 -1.41 10.67 3.81
CA THR A 157 -1.47 11.26 2.47
C THR A 157 -1.14 10.25 1.38
N LEU A 158 -0.36 9.22 1.73
CA LEU A 158 0.01 8.06 0.91
C LEU A 158 -0.34 6.77 1.64
N LEU A 159 -1.14 5.92 1.03
CA LEU A 159 -1.45 4.59 1.54
C LEU A 159 -0.70 3.52 0.72
N LEU A 160 0.14 2.75 1.42
CA LEU A 160 0.82 1.58 0.88
C LEU A 160 -0.05 0.35 1.12
N MET A 161 -0.47 -0.33 0.06
CA MET A 161 -1.27 -1.55 0.14
C MET A 161 -0.51 -2.75 -0.45
N ASP A 162 -0.31 -3.78 0.36
CA ASP A 162 0.47 -4.97 0.03
C ASP A 162 -0.47 -6.17 -0.07
N GLU A 163 -0.80 -6.58 -1.30
CA GLU A 163 -1.63 -7.74 -1.66
C GLU A 163 -2.98 -7.81 -0.90
N VAL A 164 -3.69 -6.68 -0.85
CA VAL A 164 -4.97 -6.59 -0.11
C VAL A 164 -6.11 -7.36 -0.77
N MET A 165 -5.97 -7.74 -2.05
CA MET A 165 -6.95 -8.51 -2.82
C MET A 165 -6.61 -10.00 -2.91
N ALA A 166 -5.42 -10.42 -2.47
CA ALA A 166 -4.99 -11.81 -2.55
C ALA A 166 -5.88 -12.72 -1.71
N GLY A 167 -6.32 -13.84 -2.32
CA GLY A 167 -7.17 -14.85 -1.67
C GLY A 167 -8.64 -14.43 -1.46
N LEU A 168 -9.07 -13.31 -2.02
CA LEU A 168 -10.46 -12.88 -2.05
C LEU A 168 -11.18 -13.51 -3.26
N ASN A 169 -12.48 -13.80 -3.10
CA ASN A 169 -13.31 -14.19 -4.23
C ASN A 169 -13.67 -12.98 -5.10
N PRO A 170 -14.18 -13.17 -6.35
CA PRO A 170 -14.46 -12.05 -7.27
C PRO A 170 -15.42 -10.98 -6.74
N SER A 171 -16.36 -11.33 -5.86
CA SER A 171 -17.26 -10.37 -5.21
C SER A 171 -16.52 -9.52 -4.18
N GLU A 172 -15.68 -10.15 -3.36
CA GLU A 172 -14.87 -9.48 -2.35
C GLU A 172 -13.79 -8.58 -2.98
N VAL A 173 -13.22 -8.99 -4.13
CA VAL A 173 -12.32 -8.14 -4.92
C VAL A 173 -13.04 -6.87 -5.36
N ARG A 174 -14.27 -6.98 -5.92
CA ARG A 174 -15.05 -5.80 -6.30
C ARG A 174 -15.36 -4.87 -5.12
N GLU A 175 -15.67 -5.42 -3.94
CA GLU A 175 -15.85 -4.63 -2.71
C GLU A 175 -14.57 -3.88 -2.33
N MET A 176 -13.41 -4.56 -2.35
CA MET A 176 -12.13 -3.94 -2.04
C MET A 176 -11.76 -2.86 -3.07
N VAL A 177 -12.01 -3.10 -4.35
CA VAL A 177 -11.84 -2.10 -5.43
C VAL A 177 -12.68 -0.86 -5.14
N GLY A 178 -13.95 -1.03 -4.72
CA GLY A 178 -14.81 0.09 -4.29
C GLY A 178 -14.18 0.90 -3.15
N VAL A 179 -13.66 0.23 -2.13
CA VAL A 179 -12.97 0.89 -1.00
C VAL A 179 -11.73 1.66 -1.49
N VAL A 180 -10.92 1.10 -2.41
CA VAL A 180 -9.74 1.78 -2.96
C VAL A 180 -10.13 3.05 -3.74
N LEU A 181 -11.17 2.99 -4.55
CA LEU A 181 -11.68 4.15 -5.28
C LEU A 181 -12.22 5.24 -4.33
N ASP A 182 -12.87 4.85 -3.24
CA ASP A 182 -13.34 5.81 -2.23
C ASP A 182 -12.17 6.46 -1.48
N ILE A 183 -11.06 5.74 -1.24
CA ILE A 183 -9.82 6.29 -0.70
C ILE A 183 -9.25 7.35 -1.66
N GLN A 184 -9.19 7.04 -2.96
CA GLN A 184 -8.73 7.99 -3.98
C GLN A 184 -9.61 9.25 -4.02
N ARG A 185 -10.95 9.10 -3.95
CA ARG A 185 -11.90 10.23 -3.89
C ARG A 185 -11.70 11.14 -2.69
N LYS A 186 -11.15 10.62 -1.58
CA LYS A 186 -10.70 11.44 -0.44
C LYS A 186 -9.37 12.17 -0.68
N GLY A 187 -8.76 12.02 -1.85
CA GLY A 187 -7.48 12.65 -2.20
C GLY A 187 -6.25 11.93 -1.63
N ILE A 188 -6.41 10.73 -1.08
CA ILE A 188 -5.29 9.91 -0.58
C ILE A 188 -4.70 9.16 -1.77
N ALA A 189 -3.38 9.31 -1.98
CA ALA A 189 -2.69 8.54 -2.99
C ALA A 189 -2.47 7.09 -2.52
N CYS A 190 -2.49 6.15 -3.48
CA CYS A 190 -2.31 4.73 -3.19
C CYS A 190 -1.13 4.18 -4.01
N LEU A 191 -0.20 3.51 -3.35
CA LEU A 191 0.78 2.65 -4.01
C LEU A 191 0.45 1.21 -3.62
N ILE A 192 0.09 0.39 -4.62
CA ILE A 192 -0.51 -0.92 -4.40
C ILE A 192 0.35 -2.00 -5.05
N VAL A 193 0.87 -2.92 -4.25
CA VAL A 193 1.44 -4.18 -4.76
C VAL A 193 0.33 -5.20 -4.89
N GLU A 194 0.12 -5.73 -6.09
CA GLU A 194 -0.90 -6.75 -6.35
C GLU A 194 -0.45 -7.77 -7.38
N HIS A 195 -0.99 -8.99 -7.24
CA HIS A 195 -0.89 -10.06 -8.21
C HIS A 195 -2.25 -10.32 -8.90
N VAL A 196 -3.35 -9.80 -8.33
CA VAL A 196 -4.70 -9.88 -8.87
C VAL A 196 -4.87 -8.76 -9.89
N LEU A 197 -4.39 -8.99 -11.12
CA LEU A 197 -4.39 -7.97 -12.18
C LEU A 197 -5.80 -7.47 -12.50
N GLU A 198 -6.81 -8.34 -12.44
CA GLU A 198 -8.22 -7.99 -12.62
C GLU A 198 -8.73 -6.94 -11.62
N GLY A 199 -8.12 -6.87 -10.43
CA GLY A 199 -8.47 -5.89 -9.41
C GLY A 199 -7.73 -4.56 -9.57
N ILE A 200 -6.46 -4.58 -9.97
CA ILE A 200 -5.64 -3.36 -10.01
C ILE A 200 -5.70 -2.63 -11.36
N MET A 201 -5.71 -3.38 -12.48
CA MET A 201 -5.68 -2.78 -13.82
C MET A 201 -6.85 -1.83 -14.13
N PRO A 202 -8.10 -2.13 -13.70
CA PRO A 202 -9.23 -1.23 -13.97
C PRO A 202 -9.21 0.09 -13.20
N ILE A 203 -8.44 0.18 -12.10
CA ILE A 203 -8.48 1.32 -11.18
C ILE A 203 -7.18 2.11 -11.09
N ALA A 204 -6.07 1.54 -11.56
CA ALA A 204 -4.79 2.23 -11.51
C ALA A 204 -4.71 3.33 -12.57
N ASP A 205 -4.27 4.52 -12.17
CA ASP A 205 -3.92 5.60 -13.08
C ASP A 205 -2.58 5.33 -13.78
N LYS A 206 -1.71 4.58 -13.10
CA LYS A 206 -0.37 4.24 -13.56
C LYS A 206 0.07 2.89 -13.00
N ILE A 207 0.81 2.15 -13.81
CA ILE A 207 1.46 0.89 -13.42
C ILE A 207 2.98 1.07 -13.52
N VAL A 208 3.69 0.58 -12.53
CA VAL A 208 5.15 0.42 -12.50
C VAL A 208 5.45 -1.07 -12.46
N VAL A 209 6.29 -1.54 -13.37
CA VAL A 209 6.67 -2.95 -13.46
C VAL A 209 8.10 -3.13 -12.99
N LEU A 210 8.29 -4.04 -12.03
CA LEU A 210 9.61 -4.46 -11.59
C LEU A 210 9.91 -5.88 -12.07
N GLU A 211 11.16 -6.09 -12.49
CA GLU A 211 11.74 -7.41 -12.72
C GLU A 211 13.17 -7.43 -12.19
N ARG A 212 13.54 -8.50 -11.46
CA ARG A 212 14.90 -8.70 -10.90
C ARG A 212 15.49 -7.45 -10.24
N GLY A 213 14.63 -6.71 -9.52
CA GLY A 213 15.00 -5.51 -8.78
C GLY A 213 15.06 -4.22 -9.59
N ARG A 214 14.79 -4.24 -10.88
CA ARG A 214 14.83 -3.07 -11.78
C ARG A 214 13.43 -2.70 -12.28
N LYS A 215 13.21 -1.42 -12.55
CA LYS A 215 12.02 -0.96 -13.26
C LYS A 215 12.20 -1.24 -14.75
N ILE A 216 11.33 -2.08 -15.31
CA ILE A 216 11.35 -2.43 -16.75
C ILE A 216 10.31 -1.66 -17.56
N ALA A 217 9.20 -1.22 -16.93
CA ALA A 217 8.18 -0.43 -17.59
C ALA A 217 7.46 0.50 -16.62
N GLU A 218 6.89 1.58 -17.14
CA GLU A 218 6.02 2.52 -16.42
C GLU A 218 5.05 3.16 -17.43
N GLY A 219 3.75 3.15 -17.13
CA GLY A 219 2.75 3.72 -18.03
C GLY A 219 1.32 3.51 -17.56
N THR A 220 0.35 3.79 -18.43
CA THR A 220 -1.04 3.43 -18.18
C THR A 220 -1.21 1.92 -18.18
N PRO A 221 -2.26 1.37 -17.52
CA PRO A 221 -2.52 -0.07 -17.56
C PRO A 221 -2.52 -0.66 -18.97
N ALA A 222 -3.17 0.03 -19.92
CA ALA A 222 -3.23 -0.42 -21.31
C ALA A 222 -1.86 -0.46 -22.01
N ALA A 223 -1.02 0.56 -21.78
CA ALA A 223 0.33 0.62 -22.34
C ALA A 223 1.21 -0.52 -21.80
N VAL A 224 1.15 -0.76 -20.47
CA VAL A 224 1.93 -1.81 -19.82
C VAL A 224 1.49 -3.21 -20.25
N GLN A 225 0.18 -3.45 -20.43
CA GLN A 225 -0.34 -4.74 -20.92
C GLN A 225 0.09 -5.05 -22.35
N ALA A 226 0.33 -4.03 -23.16
CA ALA A 226 0.77 -4.20 -24.56
C ALA A 226 2.30 -4.20 -24.73
N ASP A 227 3.06 -3.96 -23.65
CA ASP A 227 4.53 -3.86 -23.70
C ASP A 227 5.17 -5.25 -23.84
N PRO A 228 5.90 -5.55 -24.95
CA PRO A 228 6.55 -6.85 -25.16
C PRO A 228 7.54 -7.22 -24.03
N VAL A 229 8.22 -6.24 -23.44
CA VAL A 229 9.16 -6.48 -22.32
C VAL A 229 8.41 -6.98 -21.10
N VAL A 230 7.24 -6.41 -20.82
CA VAL A 230 6.39 -6.83 -19.70
C VAL A 230 5.82 -8.23 -19.97
N ILE A 231 5.34 -8.48 -21.18
CA ILE A 231 4.80 -9.81 -21.56
C ILE A 231 5.87 -10.89 -21.38
N SER A 232 7.10 -10.67 -21.87
CA SER A 232 8.23 -11.60 -21.71
C SER A 232 8.56 -11.84 -20.24
N ALA A 233 8.58 -10.80 -19.40
CA ALA A 233 8.87 -10.91 -17.96
C ALA A 233 7.87 -11.79 -17.19
N TYR A 234 6.61 -11.89 -17.67
CA TYR A 234 5.57 -12.72 -17.07
C TYR A 234 5.47 -14.13 -17.64
N LEU A 235 5.78 -14.30 -18.94
CA LEU A 235 5.72 -15.63 -19.59
C LEU A 235 7.02 -16.44 -19.36
N GLY A 236 8.12 -15.80 -18.98
CA GLY A 236 9.45 -16.39 -18.93
C GLY A 236 10.08 -16.45 -20.34
N ASP A 237 11.40 -16.39 -20.40
CA ASP A 237 12.13 -16.77 -21.59
C ASP A 237 12.09 -18.31 -21.66
N ASP A 238 11.40 -18.90 -22.67
CA ASP A 238 11.48 -20.31 -23.02
C ASP A 238 12.91 -20.68 -23.46
#